data_315ba40abeca129b83ef63cee5ff923c
#
_entry.id   315ba40abeca129b83ef63cee5ff923c
#
_cell.length_a   1.000
_cell.length_b   1.000
_cell.length_c   1.000
_cell.angle_alpha   90.00
_cell.angle_beta   90.00
_cell.angle_gamma   90.00
#
_symmetry.space_group_name_H-M   'P 1'
#
loop_
_entity.id
_entity.type
_entity.pdbx_description
1 polymer ?
#
loop_
_entity_poly.entity_id
_entity_poly.type
_entity_poly.pdbx_seq_one_letter_code
_entity_poly.pdbx_strand_id
1 'polypeptide(L)'
;MTRRTPSAGDRNRASKQFLAVAAAGALNTANARSPFGRRGRLGTLGFFPGWLTSELPLHAIGWQALAALGFVRKGALRRPAGWVGLGLSAVSWATLIKIWRQSTEAGDVFDRALREGLGDELDAGEEPMAPREEVQLTRRRRRRPDHRPPARYG
;
A
#
# COMPACT_ATOMS: atom_id res chain seq x y z
N MET A 1 -32.99 -24.95 4.46
CA MET A 1 -32.21 -23.96 5.22
C MET A 1 -33.05 -22.71 5.41
N THR A 2 -33.71 -22.55 6.54
CA THR A 2 -34.56 -21.40 6.88
C THR A 2 -33.66 -20.19 7.25
N ARG A 3 -33.59 -19.17 6.39
CA ARG A 3 -32.90 -17.90 6.70
C ARG A 3 -33.66 -17.18 7.81
N ARG A 4 -33.11 -17.20 9.00
CA ARG A 4 -33.62 -16.43 10.13
C ARG A 4 -33.58 -14.95 9.79
N THR A 5 -34.71 -14.27 9.78
CA THR A 5 -34.77 -12.81 9.57
C THR A 5 -34.12 -12.09 10.75
N PRO A 6 -33.16 -11.14 10.52
CA PRO A 6 -32.47 -10.45 11.60
C PRO A 6 -33.44 -9.67 12.48
N SER A 7 -33.28 -9.75 13.79
CA SER A 7 -34.07 -9.00 14.76
C SER A 7 -33.82 -7.47 14.68
N ALA A 8 -34.66 -6.67 15.29
CA ALA A 8 -34.44 -5.19 15.35
C ALA A 8 -33.12 -4.85 16.08
N GLY A 9 -32.76 -5.61 17.10
CA GLY A 9 -31.50 -5.50 17.82
C GLY A 9 -30.28 -5.84 16.96
N ASP A 10 -30.36 -6.92 16.18
CA ASP A 10 -29.26 -7.31 15.27
C ASP A 10 -29.01 -6.25 14.20
N ARG A 11 -30.06 -5.66 13.64
CA ARG A 11 -29.95 -4.58 12.65
C ARG A 11 -29.31 -3.32 13.23
N ASN A 12 -29.66 -2.94 14.47
CA ASN A 12 -29.07 -1.79 15.13
C ASN A 12 -27.56 -2.02 15.41
N ARG A 13 -27.22 -3.23 15.87
CA ARG A 13 -25.81 -3.63 16.08
C ARG A 13 -25.04 -3.61 14.77
N ALA A 14 -25.57 -4.19 13.70
CA ALA A 14 -24.94 -4.21 12.37
C ALA A 14 -24.71 -2.80 11.83
N SER A 15 -25.67 -1.89 12.00
CA SER A 15 -25.57 -0.50 11.56
C SER A 15 -24.47 0.27 12.31
N LYS A 16 -24.40 0.13 13.65
CA LYS A 16 -23.33 0.76 14.45
C LYS A 16 -21.95 0.19 14.14
N GLN A 17 -21.86 -1.12 13.98
CA GLN A 17 -20.59 -1.77 13.60
C GLN A 17 -20.14 -1.33 12.20
N PHE A 18 -21.05 -1.22 11.25
CA PHE A 18 -20.76 -0.71 9.93
C PHE A 18 -20.23 0.72 9.98
N LEU A 19 -20.89 1.60 10.74
CA LEU A 19 -20.43 2.98 10.93
C LEU A 19 -19.01 3.02 11.52
N ALA A 20 -18.71 2.20 12.53
CA ALA A 20 -17.39 2.14 13.16
C ALA A 20 -16.30 1.68 12.16
N VAL A 21 -16.58 0.63 11.37
CA VAL A 21 -15.67 0.12 10.35
C VAL A 21 -15.46 1.14 9.22
N ALA A 22 -16.53 1.80 8.77
CA ALA A 22 -16.46 2.84 7.75
C ALA A 22 -15.66 4.07 8.24
N ALA A 23 -15.86 4.47 9.52
CA ALA A 23 -15.09 5.55 10.12
C ALA A 23 -13.60 5.20 10.23
N ALA A 24 -13.26 3.99 10.65
CA ALA A 24 -11.86 3.52 10.68
C ALA A 24 -11.23 3.52 9.28
N GLY A 25 -11.96 3.05 8.25
CA GLY A 25 -11.53 3.11 6.86
C GLY A 25 -11.31 4.53 6.36
N ALA A 26 -12.22 5.45 6.68
CA ALA A 26 -12.10 6.86 6.34
C ALA A 26 -10.90 7.54 7.02
N LEU A 27 -10.67 7.27 8.30
CA LEU A 27 -9.50 7.75 9.03
C LEU A 27 -8.19 7.22 8.43
N ASN A 28 -8.14 5.94 8.07
CA ASN A 28 -6.97 5.36 7.42
C ASN A 28 -6.72 5.97 6.03
N THR A 29 -7.78 6.21 5.25
CA THR A 29 -7.69 6.91 3.96
C THR A 29 -7.20 8.35 4.12
N ALA A 30 -7.68 9.07 5.14
CA ALA A 30 -7.21 10.41 5.47
C ALA A 30 -5.73 10.40 5.88
N ASN A 31 -5.31 9.40 6.66
CA ASN A 31 -3.91 9.21 7.05
C ASN A 31 -3.00 8.88 5.84
N ALA A 32 -3.47 8.09 4.87
CA ALA A 32 -2.73 7.83 3.64
C ALA A 32 -2.49 9.10 2.82
N ARG A 33 -3.47 10.01 2.79
CA ARG A 33 -3.35 11.30 2.09
C ARG A 33 -2.52 12.33 2.86
N SER A 34 -2.67 12.37 4.18
CA SER A 34 -1.99 13.31 5.07
C SER A 34 -1.63 12.59 6.35
N PRO A 35 -0.40 12.05 6.45
CA PRO A 35 0.02 11.24 7.58
C PRO A 35 -0.11 11.99 8.91
N PHE A 36 -0.89 11.41 9.82
CA PHE A 36 -1.03 11.93 11.18
C PHE A 36 0.26 11.73 11.97
N GLY A 37 0.69 12.75 12.68
CA GLY A 37 1.80 12.64 13.62
C GLY A 37 3.16 12.43 12.94
N ARG A 38 3.57 13.31 12.03
CA ARG A 38 4.91 13.28 11.38
C ARG A 38 6.08 13.18 12.36
N ARG A 39 5.85 13.44 13.66
CA ARG A 39 6.88 13.38 14.72
C ARG A 39 6.34 12.58 15.90
N GLY A 40 7.11 11.56 16.35
CA GLY A 40 6.81 10.77 17.53
C GLY A 40 6.23 9.37 17.29
N ARG A 41 5.90 8.67 18.37
CA ARG A 41 5.42 7.27 18.39
C ARG A 41 4.15 7.04 17.55
N LEU A 42 3.25 8.03 17.48
CA LEU A 42 2.03 7.95 16.68
C LEU A 42 2.33 7.93 15.17
N GLY A 43 3.41 8.59 14.73
CA GLY A 43 3.85 8.54 13.34
C GLY A 43 4.22 7.12 12.88
N THR A 44 4.91 6.36 13.73
CA THR A 44 5.30 4.98 13.43
C THR A 44 4.08 4.05 13.35
N LEU A 45 3.11 4.19 14.27
CA LEU A 45 1.89 3.38 14.26
C LEU A 45 0.97 3.68 13.06
N GLY A 46 0.90 4.95 12.64
CA GLY A 46 0.12 5.37 11.48
C GLY A 46 0.82 5.11 10.14
N PHE A 47 2.14 4.94 10.16
CA PHE A 47 2.94 4.77 8.94
C PHE A 47 2.56 3.52 8.16
N PHE A 48 2.59 2.34 8.80
CA PHE A 48 2.31 1.09 8.11
C PHE A 48 0.91 1.01 7.47
N PRO A 49 -0.19 1.32 8.19
CA PRO A 49 -1.51 1.32 7.57
C PRO A 49 -1.64 2.36 6.46
N GLY A 50 -1.07 3.56 6.65
CA GLY A 50 -1.10 4.62 5.64
C GLY A 50 -0.32 4.24 4.40
N TRP A 51 0.91 3.75 4.56
CA TRP A 51 1.77 3.29 3.48
C TRP A 51 1.14 2.15 2.70
N LEU A 52 0.66 1.09 3.38
CA LEU A 52 0.01 -0.04 2.73
C LEU A 52 -1.24 0.39 1.94
N THR A 53 -2.00 1.35 2.47
CA THR A 53 -3.18 1.89 1.79
C THR A 53 -2.83 2.74 0.58
N SER A 54 -1.69 3.45 0.58
CA SER A 54 -1.21 4.22 -0.57
C SER A 54 -0.61 3.34 -1.67
N GLU A 55 0.05 2.24 -1.30
CA GLU A 55 0.62 1.30 -2.26
C GLU A 55 -0.44 0.37 -2.90
N LEU A 56 -1.47 0.01 -2.13
CA LEU A 56 -2.51 -0.93 -2.56
C LEU A 56 -3.92 -0.32 -2.46
N PRO A 57 -4.20 0.84 -3.06
CA PRO A 57 -5.47 1.53 -2.90
C PRO A 57 -6.66 0.73 -3.43
N LEU A 58 -6.50 -0.01 -4.52
CA LEU A 58 -7.56 -0.85 -5.08
C LEU A 58 -7.91 -2.05 -4.17
N HIS A 59 -6.92 -2.64 -3.50
CA HIS A 59 -7.14 -3.71 -2.52
C HIS A 59 -7.86 -3.15 -1.28
N ALA A 60 -7.49 -1.95 -0.82
CA ALA A 60 -8.17 -1.27 0.27
C ALA A 60 -9.65 -1.02 -0.05
N ILE A 61 -9.97 -0.57 -1.27
CA ILE A 61 -11.36 -0.44 -1.76
C ILE A 61 -12.05 -1.80 -1.75
N GLY A 62 -11.42 -2.85 -2.27
CA GLY A 62 -11.97 -4.20 -2.32
C GLY A 62 -12.40 -4.72 -0.93
N TRP A 63 -11.51 -4.61 0.05
CA TRP A 63 -11.80 -5.01 1.43
C TRP A 63 -12.91 -4.19 2.06
N GLN A 64 -12.90 -2.88 1.88
CA GLN A 64 -13.96 -1.99 2.39
C GLN A 64 -15.31 -2.31 1.73
N ALA A 65 -15.33 -2.58 0.42
CA ALA A 65 -16.53 -2.96 -0.31
C ALA A 65 -17.10 -4.29 0.15
N LEU A 66 -16.25 -5.30 0.37
CA LEU A 66 -16.67 -6.60 0.91
C LEU A 66 -17.25 -6.46 2.31
N ALA A 67 -16.62 -5.66 3.17
CA ALA A 67 -17.13 -5.37 4.51
C ALA A 67 -18.49 -4.67 4.44
N ALA A 68 -18.62 -3.61 3.63
CA ALA A 68 -19.85 -2.88 3.41
C ALA A 68 -20.97 -3.82 2.93
N LEU A 69 -20.70 -4.67 1.93
CA LEU A 69 -21.66 -5.66 1.42
C LEU A 69 -22.12 -6.63 2.51
N GLY A 70 -21.19 -7.11 3.36
CA GLY A 70 -21.51 -7.96 4.50
C GLY A 70 -22.47 -7.30 5.49
N PHE A 71 -22.24 -6.03 5.83
CA PHE A 71 -23.11 -5.28 6.72
C PHE A 71 -24.46 -4.91 6.08
N VAL A 72 -24.48 -4.57 4.80
CA VAL A 72 -25.72 -4.32 4.04
C VAL A 72 -26.61 -5.57 4.04
N ARG A 73 -26.02 -6.74 3.80
CA ARG A 73 -26.74 -8.04 3.86
C ARG A 73 -27.32 -8.33 5.25
N LYS A 74 -26.67 -7.84 6.32
CA LYS A 74 -27.18 -7.91 7.69
C LYS A 74 -28.23 -6.84 8.01
N GLY A 75 -28.60 -6.02 7.02
CA GLY A 75 -29.63 -4.99 7.16
C GLY A 75 -29.14 -3.69 7.81
N ALA A 76 -27.84 -3.37 7.71
CA ALA A 76 -27.28 -2.15 8.29
C ALA A 76 -27.92 -0.86 7.74
N LEU A 77 -28.33 -0.83 6.47
CA LEU A 77 -28.96 0.33 5.84
C LEU A 77 -30.41 0.59 6.29
N ARG A 78 -30.99 -0.27 7.13
CA ARG A 78 -32.31 -0.02 7.71
C ARG A 78 -32.31 1.00 8.86
N ARG A 79 -31.16 1.57 9.18
CA ARG A 79 -30.95 2.58 10.21
C ARG A 79 -30.10 3.74 9.68
N PRO A 80 -30.29 4.98 10.17
CA PRO A 80 -29.54 6.16 9.71
C PRO A 80 -28.02 6.00 9.81
N ALA A 81 -27.53 5.37 10.89
CA ALA A 81 -26.10 5.13 11.09
C ALA A 81 -25.47 4.30 9.94
N GLY A 82 -26.23 3.38 9.33
CA GLY A 82 -25.76 2.61 8.17
C GLY A 82 -25.60 3.46 6.92
N TRP A 83 -26.46 4.43 6.70
CA TRP A 83 -26.35 5.38 5.60
C TRP A 83 -25.16 6.33 5.78
N VAL A 84 -24.91 6.80 7.00
CA VAL A 84 -23.71 7.58 7.31
C VAL A 84 -22.45 6.74 7.04
N GLY A 85 -22.44 5.46 7.46
CA GLY A 85 -21.35 4.54 7.18
C GLY A 85 -21.11 4.34 5.67
N LEU A 86 -22.19 4.23 4.88
CA LEU A 86 -22.09 4.12 3.42
C LEU A 86 -21.51 5.39 2.79
N GLY A 87 -21.97 6.56 3.23
CA GLY A 87 -21.45 7.85 2.79
C GLY A 87 -19.94 8.00 3.07
N LEU A 88 -19.50 7.65 4.28
CA LEU A 88 -18.07 7.63 4.64
C LEU A 88 -17.27 6.68 3.76
N SER A 89 -17.80 5.48 3.48
CA SER A 89 -17.15 4.52 2.60
C SER A 89 -17.03 5.07 1.18
N ALA A 90 -18.07 5.70 0.64
CA ALA A 90 -18.05 6.30 -0.69
C ALA A 90 -17.02 7.43 -0.82
N VAL A 91 -16.90 8.30 0.17
CA VAL A 91 -15.87 9.36 0.22
C VAL A 91 -14.47 8.74 0.29
N SER A 92 -14.27 7.70 1.12
CA SER A 92 -13.03 6.94 1.18
C SER A 92 -12.64 6.38 -0.19
N TRP A 93 -13.56 5.69 -0.87
CA TRP A 93 -13.29 5.09 -2.18
C TRP A 93 -12.95 6.13 -3.23
N ALA A 94 -13.69 7.24 -3.28
CA ALA A 94 -13.38 8.35 -4.19
C ALA A 94 -11.98 8.92 -3.96
N THR A 95 -11.58 9.05 -2.69
CA THR A 95 -10.24 9.51 -2.32
C THR A 95 -9.15 8.52 -2.72
N LEU A 96 -9.36 7.22 -2.49
CA LEU A 96 -8.42 6.16 -2.88
C LEU A 96 -8.27 6.05 -4.40
N ILE A 97 -9.36 6.19 -5.16
CA ILE A 97 -9.32 6.24 -6.63
C ILE A 97 -8.51 7.46 -7.10
N LYS A 98 -8.67 8.61 -6.43
CA LYS A 98 -7.87 9.79 -6.75
C LYS A 98 -6.39 9.56 -6.48
N ILE A 99 -6.02 8.96 -5.35
CA ILE A 99 -4.62 8.61 -5.02
C ILE A 99 -4.06 7.66 -6.08
N TRP A 100 -4.81 6.63 -6.45
CA TRP A 100 -4.40 5.67 -7.49
C TRP A 100 -4.14 6.35 -8.83
N ARG A 101 -5.04 7.22 -9.29
CA ARG A 101 -4.85 7.98 -10.54
C ARG A 101 -3.63 8.88 -10.48
N GLN A 102 -3.42 9.58 -9.38
CA GLN A 102 -2.27 10.45 -9.21
C GLN A 102 -0.94 9.66 -9.21
N SER A 103 -0.91 8.45 -8.66
CA SER A 103 0.29 7.61 -8.69
C SER A 103 0.60 7.07 -10.08
N THR A 104 -0.41 6.72 -10.89
CA THR A 104 -0.20 6.31 -12.28
C THR A 104 0.28 7.47 -13.14
N GLU A 105 -0.32 8.65 -13.02
CA GLU A 105 0.12 9.85 -13.73
C GLU A 105 1.56 10.25 -13.37
N ALA A 106 1.96 10.11 -12.09
CA ALA A 106 3.33 10.38 -11.66
C ALA A 106 4.35 9.41 -12.26
N GLY A 107 3.98 8.13 -12.43
CA GLY A 107 4.79 7.14 -13.13
C GLY A 107 5.07 7.55 -14.57
N ASP A 108 4.04 7.92 -15.31
CA ASP A 108 4.16 8.36 -16.71
C ASP A 108 5.06 9.60 -16.87
N VAL A 109 4.95 10.55 -15.92
CA VAL A 109 5.80 11.77 -15.91
C VAL A 109 7.26 11.40 -15.63
N PHE A 110 7.49 10.50 -14.67
CA PHE A 110 8.83 10.03 -14.33
C PHE A 110 9.48 9.29 -15.50
N ASP A 111 8.77 8.36 -16.14
CA ASP A 111 9.27 7.61 -17.30
C ASP A 111 9.60 8.55 -18.47
N ARG A 112 8.77 9.56 -18.69
CA ARG A 112 9.04 10.59 -19.70
C ARG A 112 10.31 11.38 -19.38
N ALA A 113 10.44 11.85 -18.14
CA ALA A 113 11.62 12.61 -17.70
C ALA A 113 12.91 11.78 -17.80
N LEU A 114 12.82 10.46 -17.48
CA LEU A 114 13.96 9.55 -17.67
C LEU A 114 14.37 9.42 -19.14
N ARG A 115 13.41 9.23 -20.03
CA ARG A 115 13.69 9.15 -21.48
C ARG A 115 14.26 10.46 -22.04
N GLU A 116 13.73 11.61 -21.59
CA GLU A 116 14.24 12.93 -22.01
C GLU A 116 15.63 13.24 -21.43
N GLY A 117 15.93 12.78 -20.21
CA GLY A 117 17.20 13.07 -19.54
C GLY A 117 18.33 12.11 -19.86
N LEU A 118 18.04 10.82 -20.03
CA LEU A 118 19.04 9.79 -20.28
C LEU A 118 19.12 9.35 -21.74
N GLY A 119 18.12 9.69 -22.58
CA GLY A 119 18.10 9.37 -24.00
C GLY A 119 18.36 7.88 -24.28
N ASP A 120 19.15 7.61 -25.29
CA ASP A 120 19.50 6.25 -25.74
C ASP A 120 20.41 5.50 -24.73
N GLU A 121 20.94 6.15 -23.71
CA GLU A 121 21.76 5.49 -22.67
C GLU A 121 20.93 4.51 -21.80
N LEU A 122 19.61 4.70 -21.72
CA LEU A 122 18.74 3.73 -21.05
C LEU A 122 18.65 2.40 -21.80
N ASP A 123 18.64 2.45 -23.13
CA ASP A 123 18.60 1.26 -23.97
C ASP A 123 19.98 0.58 -24.03
N ALA A 124 21.07 1.34 -23.87
CA ALA A 124 22.43 0.81 -23.76
C ALA A 124 22.72 0.12 -22.41
N GLY A 125 21.94 0.41 -21.36
CA GLY A 125 22.05 -0.21 -20.03
C GLY A 125 21.47 -1.62 -19.93
N GLU A 126 20.76 -2.12 -20.94
CA GLU A 126 20.38 -3.53 -21.09
C GLU A 126 21.52 -4.38 -21.68
N GLU A 127 22.78 -4.15 -21.29
CA GLU A 127 23.77 -5.21 -21.49
C GLU A 127 23.28 -6.46 -20.75
N PRO A 128 23.23 -7.62 -21.43
CA PRO A 128 22.82 -8.86 -20.79
C PRO A 128 23.67 -9.06 -19.54
N MET A 129 23.03 -9.05 -18.37
CA MET A 129 23.71 -9.25 -17.09
C MET A 129 24.59 -10.48 -17.21
N ALA A 130 25.92 -10.29 -17.16
CA ALA A 130 26.91 -11.36 -17.34
C ALA A 130 26.49 -12.59 -16.54
N PRO A 131 26.60 -13.81 -17.11
CA PRO A 131 26.16 -15.03 -16.44
C PRO A 131 26.71 -15.09 -15.02
N ARG A 132 25.88 -15.48 -14.05
CA ARG A 132 26.22 -15.50 -12.60
C ARG A 132 27.57 -16.17 -12.30
N GLU A 133 28.09 -17.01 -13.19
CA GLU A 133 29.38 -17.70 -13.08
C GLU A 133 30.57 -16.73 -13.16
N GLU A 134 30.53 -15.74 -14.02
CA GLU A 134 31.60 -14.76 -14.20
C GLU A 134 31.74 -13.80 -13.02
N VAL A 135 30.63 -13.45 -12.38
CA VAL A 135 30.63 -12.63 -11.16
C VAL A 135 31.24 -13.38 -9.97
N GLN A 136 31.12 -14.70 -9.91
CA GLN A 136 31.74 -15.49 -8.85
C GLN A 136 33.26 -15.64 -9.01
N LEU A 137 33.78 -15.75 -10.24
CA LEU A 137 35.21 -15.86 -10.50
C LEU A 137 35.96 -14.56 -10.18
N THR A 138 35.41 -13.41 -10.51
CA THR A 138 35.99 -12.10 -10.14
C THR A 138 36.01 -11.86 -8.64
N ARG A 139 35.00 -12.33 -7.91
CA ARG A 139 34.92 -12.21 -6.44
C ARG A 139 35.93 -13.11 -5.73
N ARG A 140 36.26 -14.30 -6.30
CA ARG A 140 37.29 -15.22 -5.76
C ARG A 140 38.70 -14.68 -5.98
N ARG A 141 38.98 -14.03 -7.13
CA ARG A 141 40.30 -13.44 -7.44
C ARG A 141 40.65 -12.28 -6.50
N ARG A 142 39.69 -11.48 -6.07
CA ARG A 142 39.90 -10.35 -5.12
C ARG A 142 40.17 -10.79 -3.67
N ARG A 143 39.91 -12.04 -3.29
CA ARG A 143 40.09 -12.56 -1.93
C ARG A 143 41.37 -13.30 -1.64
N ARG A 144 42.36 -13.31 -2.54
CA ARG A 144 43.69 -13.79 -2.20
C ARG A 144 44.51 -12.61 -1.63
N PRO A 145 44.70 -12.50 -0.32
CA PRO A 145 45.70 -11.61 0.26
C PRO A 145 47.06 -12.15 -0.16
N ASP A 146 47.87 -11.30 -0.79
CA ASP A 146 49.28 -11.57 -1.11
C ASP A 146 50.06 -11.66 0.20
N HIS A 147 50.14 -12.85 0.79
CA HIS A 147 51.00 -13.13 1.93
C HIS A 147 52.43 -13.25 1.39
N ARG A 148 53.08 -12.11 1.17
CA ARG A 148 54.53 -12.06 1.13
C ARG A 148 55.06 -12.11 2.58
N PRO A 149 55.87 -13.11 2.96
CA PRO A 149 56.53 -13.12 4.24
C PRO A 149 57.51 -11.94 4.32
N PRO A 150 57.68 -11.30 5.49
CA PRO A 150 58.62 -10.22 5.69
C PRO A 150 60.03 -10.71 5.44
N ALA A 151 60.82 -9.96 4.65
CA ALA A 151 62.23 -10.22 4.43
C ALA A 151 62.96 -10.16 5.77
N ARG A 152 63.66 -11.28 6.16
CA ARG A 152 64.56 -11.29 7.29
C ARG A 152 65.82 -10.52 6.85
N TYR A 153 66.04 -9.38 7.47
CA TYR A 153 67.36 -8.73 7.46
C TYR A 153 68.24 -9.47 8.47
N GLY A 154 69.32 -10.06 7.96
CA GLY A 154 70.47 -10.49 8.75
C GLY A 154 71.46 -9.35 8.93
#